data_4022931c36d530b13a5d36b05add397f
#
_entry.id   4022931c36d530b13a5d36b05add397f
#
_cell.length_a   1.000
_cell.length_b   1.000
_cell.length_c   1.000
_cell.angle_alpha   90.00
_cell.angle_beta   90.00
_cell.angle_gamma   90.00
#
_symmetry.space_group_name_H-M   'P 1'
#
loop_
_entity.id
_entity.type
_entity.pdbx_description
1 polymer ?
#
loop_
_entity_poly.entity_id
_entity_poly.type
_entity_poly.pdbx_seq_one_letter_code
_entity_poly.pdbx_strand_id
1 'polypeptide(L)'
;MSYTTKRKVMNSSVYLVIALVAVAVLMVSAVTAASMRSKKPSPAITDGPATSSQSKTPHKSPDVTPSAPTPSKTESPSVAPSGDQPAIDPVAPPEYYLPTAGAVFKDYSMDVPVFSLTMNDYRAHTGVDISAEIGSAVVSMTDGVVSNVWNDPLMGMCISVDHGDGLVSHYKNLSLELPEGIAIGTEVKAGQTIAAVGDSCLVELAEADHLHFELTKQGAHLDPMNYLNERVK
;
A
#
# COMPACT_ATOMS: atom_id res chain seq x y z
N MET A 1 -41.29 -49.47 -5.08
CA MET A 1 -40.01 -49.01 -4.46
C MET A 1 -40.33 -47.87 -3.51
N SER A 2 -40.25 -48.09 -2.22
CA SER A 2 -40.60 -47.13 -1.19
C SER A 2 -39.31 -46.37 -0.75
N TYR A 3 -39.24 -45.07 -0.97
CA TYR A 3 -38.09 -44.24 -0.52
C TYR A 3 -38.37 -43.83 0.93
N THR A 4 -37.64 -44.42 1.87
CA THR A 4 -37.66 -44.01 3.27
C THR A 4 -36.65 -42.86 3.46
N THR A 5 -37.14 -41.61 3.56
CA THR A 5 -36.32 -40.46 3.86
C THR A 5 -35.89 -40.47 5.34
N LYS A 6 -34.64 -40.78 5.62
CA LYS A 6 -34.07 -40.67 6.99
C LYS A 6 -33.96 -39.19 7.36
N ARG A 7 -34.80 -38.68 8.23
CA ARG A 7 -34.64 -37.37 8.87
C ARG A 7 -33.38 -37.40 9.74
N LYS A 8 -32.37 -36.62 9.39
CA LYS A 8 -31.16 -36.41 10.19
C LYS A 8 -31.55 -35.54 11.39
N VAL A 9 -31.62 -36.12 12.58
CA VAL A 9 -31.86 -35.38 13.82
C VAL A 9 -30.59 -34.65 14.16
N MET A 10 -30.64 -33.31 14.15
CA MET A 10 -29.52 -32.49 14.56
C MET A 10 -29.26 -32.61 16.06
N ASN A 11 -28.00 -32.64 16.47
CA ASN A 11 -27.59 -32.76 17.87
C ASN A 11 -28.09 -31.54 18.68
N SER A 12 -28.53 -31.81 19.93
CA SER A 12 -28.99 -30.78 20.88
C SER A 12 -28.01 -29.59 21.00
N SER A 13 -26.68 -29.83 20.88
CA SER A 13 -25.66 -28.79 20.91
C SER A 13 -25.77 -27.79 19.75
N VAL A 14 -26.23 -28.25 18.58
CA VAL A 14 -26.41 -27.36 17.41
C VAL A 14 -27.58 -26.39 17.64
N TYR A 15 -28.67 -26.86 18.23
CA TYR A 15 -29.79 -25.98 18.59
C TYR A 15 -29.40 -24.94 19.65
N LEU A 16 -28.53 -25.30 20.59
CA LEU A 16 -28.06 -24.39 21.63
C LEU A 16 -27.18 -23.29 21.03
N VAL A 17 -26.30 -23.60 20.10
CA VAL A 17 -25.48 -22.64 19.38
C VAL A 17 -26.35 -21.69 18.54
N ILE A 18 -27.33 -22.20 17.80
CA ILE A 18 -28.26 -21.39 17.00
C ILE A 18 -29.07 -20.44 17.88
N ALA A 19 -29.55 -20.91 19.05
CA ALA A 19 -30.27 -20.09 20.00
C ALA A 19 -29.40 -18.95 20.58
N LEU A 20 -28.12 -19.22 20.91
CA LEU A 20 -27.18 -18.21 21.39
C LEU A 20 -26.88 -17.14 20.34
N VAL A 21 -26.69 -17.54 19.07
CA VAL A 21 -26.47 -16.61 17.96
C VAL A 21 -27.72 -15.74 17.75
N ALA A 22 -28.93 -16.32 17.80
CA ALA A 22 -30.18 -15.56 17.66
C ALA A 22 -30.36 -14.51 18.78
N VAL A 23 -30.00 -14.85 20.02
CA VAL A 23 -30.04 -13.90 21.15
C VAL A 23 -29.03 -12.78 20.98
N ALA A 24 -27.81 -13.08 20.50
CA ALA A 24 -26.77 -12.09 20.23
C ALA A 24 -27.21 -11.10 19.15
N VAL A 25 -27.82 -11.57 18.05
CA VAL A 25 -28.35 -10.72 16.97
C VAL A 25 -29.47 -9.80 17.49
N LEU A 26 -30.37 -10.30 18.34
CA LEU A 26 -31.44 -9.48 18.93
C LEU A 26 -30.89 -8.41 19.87
N MET A 27 -29.85 -8.71 20.64
CA MET A 27 -29.20 -7.73 21.52
C MET A 27 -28.53 -6.59 20.72
N VAL A 28 -27.81 -6.92 19.64
CA VAL A 28 -27.20 -5.91 18.77
C VAL A 28 -28.27 -5.01 18.12
N SER A 29 -29.38 -5.58 17.66
CA SER A 29 -30.49 -4.83 17.06
C SER A 29 -31.16 -3.87 18.06
N ALA A 30 -31.25 -4.24 19.32
CA ALA A 30 -31.84 -3.39 20.39
C ALA A 30 -30.94 -2.19 20.71
N VAL A 31 -29.63 -2.37 20.74
CA VAL A 31 -28.65 -1.30 20.99
C VAL A 31 -28.65 -0.27 19.86
N THR A 32 -28.74 -0.69 18.60
CA THR A 32 -28.80 0.22 17.45
C THR A 32 -30.09 1.04 17.41
N ALA A 33 -31.23 0.45 17.77
CA ALA A 33 -32.52 1.17 17.86
C ALA A 33 -32.54 2.23 19.00
N ALA A 34 -31.87 1.98 20.11
CA ALA A 34 -31.76 2.94 21.21
C ALA A 34 -30.85 4.14 20.87
N SER A 35 -29.78 3.91 20.08
CA SER A 35 -28.83 4.96 19.65
C SER A 35 -29.44 5.96 18.66
N MET A 36 -30.44 5.57 17.87
CA MET A 36 -31.11 6.46 16.93
C MET A 36 -32.15 7.40 17.55
N ARG A 37 -32.56 7.18 18.80
CA ARG A 37 -33.61 7.97 19.46
C ARG A 37 -33.12 9.24 20.16
N SER A 38 -31.81 9.52 20.26
CA SER A 38 -31.28 10.64 21.01
C SER A 38 -30.72 11.81 20.19
N LYS A 39 -31.02 11.93 18.91
CA LYS A 39 -30.73 13.15 18.12
C LYS A 39 -31.95 14.06 18.08
N LYS A 40 -32.00 15.00 19.04
CA LYS A 40 -32.91 16.14 19.04
C LYS A 40 -32.45 17.16 18.00
N PRO A 41 -33.31 17.73 17.13
CA PRO A 41 -32.89 18.74 16.16
C PRO A 41 -32.61 20.06 16.85
N SER A 42 -31.48 20.70 16.52
CA SER A 42 -31.13 22.06 16.93
C SER A 42 -31.87 23.07 16.06
N PRO A 43 -32.34 24.21 16.59
CA PRO A 43 -33.15 25.17 15.85
C PRO A 43 -32.34 25.96 14.83
N ALA A 44 -32.96 26.18 13.66
CA ALA A 44 -32.48 27.02 12.57
C ALA A 44 -32.29 28.47 13.01
N ILE A 45 -31.19 29.08 12.65
CA ILE A 45 -30.97 30.54 12.77
C ILE A 45 -31.24 31.12 11.37
N THR A 46 -32.19 32.06 11.40
CA THR A 46 -32.78 32.81 10.31
C THR A 46 -31.81 33.83 9.70
N ASP A 47 -31.93 34.04 8.43
CA ASP A 47 -31.26 35.04 7.59
C ASP A 47 -31.34 36.47 8.10
N GLY A 48 -30.26 37.23 7.88
CA GLY A 48 -30.25 38.70 7.81
C GLY A 48 -29.14 39.19 6.88
N PRO A 49 -29.39 40.24 6.06
CA PRO A 49 -28.64 40.48 4.84
C PRO A 49 -27.43 41.40 4.97
N ALA A 50 -26.50 41.12 4.07
CA ALA A 50 -25.49 41.98 3.43
C ALA A 50 -25.16 43.36 3.98
N THR A 51 -23.87 43.64 4.11
CA THR A 51 -23.29 44.93 3.72
C THR A 51 -21.82 44.75 3.34
N SER A 52 -21.50 45.18 2.16
CA SER A 52 -20.20 45.28 1.55
C SER A 52 -19.31 46.28 2.29
N SER A 53 -18.02 46.01 2.40
CA SER A 53 -17.00 47.05 2.42
C SER A 53 -15.69 46.53 1.87
N GLN A 54 -15.36 47.08 0.71
CA GLN A 54 -14.04 47.02 0.08
C GLN A 54 -13.05 47.79 0.94
N SER A 55 -11.89 47.24 1.19
CA SER A 55 -10.70 48.03 1.49
C SER A 55 -9.52 47.51 0.69
N LYS A 56 -9.22 48.26 -0.34
CA LYS A 56 -7.96 48.20 -1.09
C LYS A 56 -6.88 48.90 -0.27
N THR A 57 -5.76 48.24 -0.05
CA THR A 57 -4.50 48.95 0.18
C THR A 57 -3.36 48.20 -0.51
N PRO A 58 -2.61 48.87 -1.38
CA PRO A 58 -1.49 48.26 -2.09
C PRO A 58 -0.21 48.36 -1.24
N HIS A 59 0.44 47.25 -1.00
CA HIS A 59 1.78 47.21 -0.42
C HIS A 59 2.84 47.25 -1.53
N LYS A 60 3.57 48.34 -1.49
CA LYS A 60 4.69 48.81 -2.30
C LYS A 60 5.89 47.86 -2.13
N SER A 61 6.39 47.37 -3.24
CA SER A 61 7.67 46.66 -3.35
C SER A 61 8.83 47.63 -3.12
N PRO A 62 9.88 47.27 -2.39
CA PRO A 62 11.16 47.99 -2.52
C PRO A 62 12.03 47.25 -3.55
N ASP A 63 12.39 48.07 -4.54
CA ASP A 63 13.42 47.87 -5.53
C ASP A 63 14.79 47.78 -4.85
N VAL A 64 15.52 46.65 -5.07
CA VAL A 64 16.95 46.56 -4.68
C VAL A 64 17.74 46.10 -5.88
N THR A 65 18.40 47.06 -6.50
CA THR A 65 19.39 46.93 -7.55
C THR A 65 20.56 46.03 -7.11
N PRO A 66 20.99 45.02 -7.90
CA PRO A 66 22.19 44.28 -7.61
C PRO A 66 23.45 45.01 -8.11
N SER A 67 24.30 45.34 -7.17
CA SER A 67 25.69 45.79 -7.49
C SER A 67 26.55 44.56 -7.79
N ALA A 68 27.16 44.52 -8.94
CA ALA A 68 28.18 43.58 -9.35
C ALA A 68 29.51 43.83 -8.62
N PRO A 69 30.20 42.80 -8.11
CA PRO A 69 31.64 42.93 -7.81
C PRO A 69 32.50 42.42 -8.96
N THR A 70 33.48 43.21 -9.28
CA THR A 70 34.61 43.06 -10.18
C THR A 70 35.42 41.78 -9.92
N PRO A 71 35.96 41.08 -10.95
CA PRO A 71 36.74 39.86 -10.77
C PRO A 71 38.15 40.17 -10.27
N SER A 72 38.48 39.59 -9.11
CA SER A 72 39.87 39.58 -8.62
C SER A 72 40.57 38.32 -9.15
N LYS A 73 41.60 38.52 -9.91
CA LYS A 73 42.51 37.57 -10.48
C LYS A 73 43.42 37.02 -9.36
N THR A 74 43.30 35.78 -8.98
CA THR A 74 44.28 35.11 -8.11
C THR A 74 44.80 33.87 -8.82
N GLU A 75 46.11 33.80 -8.84
CA GLU A 75 46.92 32.85 -9.57
C GLU A 75 46.73 31.42 -9.08
N SER A 76 46.74 30.49 -10.02
CA SER A 76 46.69 29.05 -9.86
C SER A 76 48.06 28.53 -9.35
N PRO A 77 48.11 27.71 -8.28
CA PRO A 77 49.22 26.79 -8.10
C PRO A 77 48.90 25.51 -8.88
N SER A 78 49.76 25.22 -9.86
CA SER A 78 49.85 23.95 -10.55
C SER A 78 50.21 22.85 -9.52
N VAL A 79 49.25 21.97 -9.22
CA VAL A 79 49.51 20.71 -8.54
C VAL A 79 49.37 19.60 -9.57
N ALA A 80 50.48 18.87 -9.77
CA ALA A 80 50.55 17.72 -10.61
C ALA A 80 49.50 16.66 -10.20
N PRO A 81 48.92 15.91 -11.13
CA PRO A 81 48.01 14.81 -10.78
C PRO A 81 48.80 13.65 -10.18
N SER A 82 48.71 13.51 -8.85
CA SER A 82 49.11 12.26 -8.19
C SER A 82 47.97 11.27 -8.47
N GLY A 83 48.20 10.34 -9.37
CA GLY A 83 47.26 9.30 -9.71
C GLY A 83 47.19 8.26 -8.60
N ASP A 84 46.15 8.34 -7.80
CA ASP A 84 45.56 7.22 -7.11
C ASP A 84 44.02 7.41 -7.21
N GLN A 85 43.53 7.06 -8.39
CA GLN A 85 42.09 6.85 -8.57
C GLN A 85 41.80 5.50 -7.93
N PRO A 86 40.99 5.43 -6.84
CA PRO A 86 40.61 4.15 -6.30
C PRO A 86 39.93 3.37 -7.45
N ALA A 87 40.42 2.16 -7.70
CA ALA A 87 39.77 1.24 -8.62
C ALA A 87 38.32 1.11 -8.17
N ILE A 88 37.40 1.55 -9.05
CA ILE A 88 35.98 1.30 -8.85
C ILE A 88 35.84 -0.22 -9.08
N ASP A 89 35.69 -0.97 -7.99
CA ASP A 89 35.35 -2.40 -8.10
C ASP A 89 34.10 -2.50 -8.99
N PRO A 90 34.05 -3.44 -9.92
CA PRO A 90 32.89 -3.62 -10.78
C PRO A 90 31.69 -3.90 -9.88
N VAL A 91 30.70 -2.98 -9.86
CA VAL A 91 29.44 -3.17 -9.14
C VAL A 91 28.81 -4.44 -9.68
N ALA A 92 28.59 -5.42 -8.81
CA ALA A 92 27.92 -6.65 -9.19
C ALA A 92 26.53 -6.32 -9.77
N PRO A 93 26.06 -7.05 -10.81
CA PRO A 93 24.74 -6.80 -11.34
C PRO A 93 23.69 -6.98 -10.24
N PRO A 94 22.60 -6.18 -10.26
CA PRO A 94 21.56 -6.29 -9.25
C PRO A 94 20.91 -7.69 -9.28
N GLU A 95 20.68 -8.24 -8.10
CA GLU A 95 19.95 -9.48 -7.91
C GLU A 95 18.46 -9.19 -7.77
N TYR A 96 17.60 -10.06 -8.31
CA TYR A 96 16.16 -9.94 -8.24
C TYR A 96 15.54 -11.21 -7.66
N TYR A 97 14.53 -11.05 -6.80
CA TYR A 97 13.81 -12.11 -6.12
C TYR A 97 12.31 -11.94 -6.33
N LEU A 98 11.59 -13.07 -6.38
CA LEU A 98 10.15 -13.04 -6.21
C LEU A 98 9.83 -12.58 -4.78
N PRO A 99 8.84 -11.69 -4.60
CA PRO A 99 8.58 -11.07 -3.29
C PRO A 99 8.07 -12.05 -2.22
N THR A 100 7.51 -13.19 -2.62
CA THR A 100 7.15 -14.30 -1.73
C THR A 100 7.19 -15.62 -2.49
N ALA A 101 7.26 -16.73 -1.76
CA ALA A 101 7.13 -18.07 -2.35
C ALA A 101 5.65 -18.35 -2.62
N GLY A 102 5.31 -18.64 -3.87
CA GLY A 102 3.94 -18.96 -4.27
C GLY A 102 3.70 -18.85 -5.77
N ALA A 103 2.50 -19.22 -6.19
CA ALA A 103 2.07 -19.09 -7.59
C ALA A 103 1.22 -17.83 -7.75
N VAL A 104 1.38 -17.13 -8.86
CA VAL A 104 0.45 -16.05 -9.25
C VAL A 104 -0.88 -16.69 -9.61
N PHE A 105 -1.97 -16.23 -8.98
CA PHE A 105 -3.34 -16.68 -9.28
C PHE A 105 -4.21 -15.58 -9.86
N LYS A 106 -3.76 -14.31 -9.78
CA LYS A 106 -4.43 -13.18 -10.39
C LYS A 106 -3.38 -12.25 -11.00
N ASP A 107 -3.43 -12.13 -12.31
CA ASP A 107 -2.44 -11.40 -13.09
C ASP A 107 -2.67 -9.88 -13.06
N TYR A 108 -1.61 -9.13 -13.35
CA TYR A 108 -1.70 -7.71 -13.70
C TYR A 108 -2.61 -7.51 -14.91
N SER A 109 -3.56 -6.59 -14.82
CA SER A 109 -4.53 -6.35 -15.89
C SER A 109 -5.09 -4.92 -15.83
N MET A 110 -4.42 -3.99 -16.49
CA MET A 110 -4.87 -2.60 -16.58
C MET A 110 -5.85 -2.37 -17.73
N ASP A 111 -5.70 -3.11 -18.83
CA ASP A 111 -6.47 -2.89 -20.06
C ASP A 111 -7.75 -3.74 -20.11
N VAL A 112 -7.73 -4.91 -19.46
CA VAL A 112 -8.87 -5.84 -19.42
C VAL A 112 -9.32 -6.00 -17.98
N PRO A 113 -10.51 -5.48 -17.60
CA PRO A 113 -11.00 -5.63 -16.25
C PRO A 113 -11.17 -7.10 -15.85
N VAL A 114 -10.70 -7.47 -14.64
CA VAL A 114 -10.87 -8.79 -14.03
C VAL A 114 -11.95 -8.74 -12.95
N PHE A 115 -12.62 -9.87 -12.75
CA PHE A 115 -13.69 -9.96 -11.77
C PHE A 115 -13.11 -10.01 -10.34
N SER A 116 -13.59 -9.14 -9.47
CA SER A 116 -13.30 -9.16 -8.03
C SER A 116 -14.40 -9.93 -7.30
N LEU A 117 -14.02 -10.99 -6.62
CA LEU A 117 -14.94 -11.78 -5.77
C LEU A 117 -15.47 -10.96 -4.60
N THR A 118 -14.61 -10.16 -3.98
CA THR A 118 -14.95 -9.35 -2.82
C THR A 118 -15.90 -8.21 -3.17
N MET A 119 -15.60 -7.50 -4.26
CA MET A 119 -16.36 -6.30 -4.65
C MET A 119 -17.54 -6.64 -5.56
N ASN A 120 -17.59 -7.88 -6.10
CA ASN A 120 -18.60 -8.37 -7.03
C ASN A 120 -18.77 -7.49 -8.26
N ASP A 121 -17.65 -6.99 -8.80
CA ASP A 121 -17.60 -6.16 -10.00
C ASP A 121 -16.35 -6.47 -10.85
N TYR A 122 -16.25 -5.83 -12.01
CA TYR A 122 -15.07 -5.89 -12.88
C TYR A 122 -14.24 -4.62 -12.74
N ARG A 123 -12.92 -4.79 -12.46
CA ARG A 123 -11.98 -3.68 -12.25
C ARG A 123 -10.61 -3.97 -12.83
N ALA A 124 -9.83 -2.93 -13.08
CA ALA A 124 -8.42 -3.06 -13.38
C ALA A 124 -7.68 -3.66 -12.15
N HIS A 125 -6.66 -4.48 -12.41
CA HIS A 125 -5.78 -5.04 -11.40
C HIS A 125 -4.36 -4.46 -11.58
N THR A 126 -3.92 -3.61 -10.67
CA THR A 126 -2.70 -2.81 -10.78
C THR A 126 -1.42 -3.56 -10.40
N GLY A 127 -1.56 -4.78 -9.93
CA GLY A 127 -0.49 -5.66 -9.48
C GLY A 127 -0.70 -7.11 -9.88
N VAL A 128 -0.06 -7.99 -9.15
CA VAL A 128 -0.27 -9.44 -9.20
C VAL A 128 -0.57 -9.95 -7.80
N ASP A 129 -1.47 -10.94 -7.68
CA ASP A 129 -1.73 -11.63 -6.43
C ASP A 129 -0.98 -12.96 -6.43
N ILE A 130 -0.06 -13.11 -5.47
CA ILE A 130 0.78 -14.29 -5.29
C ILE A 130 0.25 -15.07 -4.09
N SER A 131 -0.26 -16.27 -4.33
CA SER A 131 -0.79 -17.16 -3.29
C SER A 131 0.28 -17.47 -2.25
N ALA A 132 0.02 -17.13 -0.99
CA ALA A 132 0.92 -17.41 0.11
C ALA A 132 0.11 -17.39 1.42
N GLU A 133 0.38 -18.35 2.31
CA GLU A 133 -0.28 -18.41 3.62
C GLU A 133 0.00 -17.18 4.47
N ILE A 134 -0.95 -16.77 5.29
CA ILE A 134 -0.77 -15.70 6.29
C ILE A 134 0.46 -16.01 7.14
N GLY A 135 1.34 -15.02 7.33
CA GLY A 135 2.61 -15.19 8.03
C GLY A 135 3.79 -15.61 7.14
N SER A 136 3.57 -15.93 5.86
CA SER A 136 4.65 -16.20 4.90
C SER A 136 5.55 -14.98 4.74
N ALA A 137 6.86 -15.20 4.63
CA ALA A 137 7.83 -14.13 4.48
C ALA A 137 7.61 -13.34 3.18
N VAL A 138 7.66 -12.01 3.29
CA VAL A 138 7.69 -11.08 2.17
C VAL A 138 9.07 -10.45 2.13
N VAL A 139 9.73 -10.55 0.98
CA VAL A 139 11.11 -10.08 0.79
C VAL A 139 11.18 -8.93 -0.22
N SER A 140 12.20 -8.07 -0.06
CA SER A 140 12.49 -7.05 -1.06
C SER A 140 12.91 -7.70 -2.37
N MET A 141 12.29 -7.27 -3.48
CA MET A 141 12.59 -7.85 -4.80
C MET A 141 14.03 -7.60 -5.27
N THR A 142 14.64 -6.51 -4.84
CA THR A 142 16.03 -6.14 -5.09
C THR A 142 16.49 -5.11 -4.05
N ASP A 143 17.74 -4.67 -4.07
CA ASP A 143 18.27 -3.62 -3.18
C ASP A 143 17.43 -2.34 -3.29
N GLY A 144 17.26 -1.62 -2.19
CA GLY A 144 16.51 -0.37 -2.19
C GLY A 144 16.39 0.27 -0.82
N VAL A 145 15.54 1.29 -0.74
CA VAL A 145 15.23 2.03 0.50
C VAL A 145 13.72 2.02 0.72
N VAL A 146 13.28 1.69 1.90
CA VAL A 146 11.86 1.78 2.27
C VAL A 146 11.41 3.23 2.15
N SER A 147 10.61 3.51 1.12
CA SER A 147 10.13 4.86 0.82
C SER A 147 8.83 5.22 1.54
N ASN A 148 7.99 4.23 1.84
CA ASN A 148 6.76 4.43 2.58
C ASN A 148 6.33 3.19 3.36
N VAL A 149 5.66 3.41 4.51
CA VAL A 149 5.00 2.39 5.33
C VAL A 149 3.69 2.99 5.82
N TRP A 150 2.54 2.37 5.46
CA TRP A 150 1.24 2.92 5.83
C TRP A 150 0.17 1.81 5.92
N ASN A 151 -0.89 2.10 6.65
CA ASN A 151 -2.09 1.26 6.66
C ASN A 151 -3.13 1.91 5.75
N ASP A 152 -3.39 1.29 4.60
CA ASP A 152 -4.40 1.73 3.64
C ASP A 152 -5.77 1.18 4.07
N PRO A 153 -6.85 2.01 4.08
CA PRO A 153 -8.18 1.55 4.49
C PRO A 153 -8.76 0.41 3.65
N LEU A 154 -8.29 0.23 2.41
CA LEU A 154 -8.80 -0.77 1.47
C LEU A 154 -7.79 -1.89 1.22
N MET A 155 -6.50 -1.55 1.06
CA MET A 155 -5.43 -2.48 0.71
C MET A 155 -4.67 -3.02 1.94
N GLY A 156 -5.04 -2.55 3.16
CA GLY A 156 -4.42 -2.97 4.41
C GLY A 156 -3.02 -2.43 4.64
N MET A 157 -2.20 -3.16 5.38
CA MET A 157 -0.82 -2.76 5.65
C MET A 157 0.03 -2.84 4.39
N CYS A 158 0.76 -1.76 4.11
CA CYS A 158 1.51 -1.57 2.87
C CYS A 158 2.93 -1.08 3.15
N ILE A 159 3.87 -1.54 2.33
CA ILE A 159 5.26 -1.06 2.26
C ILE A 159 5.59 -0.72 0.81
N SER A 160 6.30 0.39 0.58
CA SER A 160 6.94 0.69 -0.70
C SER A 160 8.44 0.74 -0.54
N VAL A 161 9.17 0.20 -1.50
CA VAL A 161 10.64 0.24 -1.58
C VAL A 161 11.03 0.94 -2.88
N ASP A 162 11.82 1.99 -2.76
CA ASP A 162 12.43 2.71 -3.90
C ASP A 162 13.77 2.03 -4.25
N HIS A 163 13.90 1.59 -5.47
CA HIS A 163 15.08 0.90 -6.01
C HIS A 163 15.98 1.80 -6.85
N GLY A 164 15.68 3.10 -6.87
CA GLY A 164 16.37 4.07 -7.75
C GLY A 164 15.79 4.09 -9.17
N ASP A 165 16.25 5.06 -9.95
CA ASP A 165 15.81 5.29 -11.33
C ASP A 165 14.29 5.37 -11.52
N GLY A 166 13.55 5.75 -10.46
CA GLY A 166 12.09 5.84 -10.44
C GLY A 166 11.37 4.48 -10.42
N LEU A 167 12.07 3.39 -10.12
CA LEU A 167 11.49 2.06 -9.92
C LEU A 167 11.09 1.90 -8.46
N VAL A 168 9.80 1.62 -8.22
CA VAL A 168 9.26 1.43 -6.88
C VAL A 168 8.42 0.15 -6.84
N SER A 169 8.70 -0.71 -5.88
CA SER A 169 7.84 -1.86 -5.58
C SER A 169 6.89 -1.54 -4.42
N HIS A 170 5.66 -2.07 -4.50
CA HIS A 170 4.64 -1.91 -3.48
C HIS A 170 4.16 -3.29 -3.03
N TYR A 171 4.24 -3.53 -1.74
CA TYR A 171 3.82 -4.77 -1.08
C TYR A 171 2.60 -4.43 -0.24
N LYS A 172 1.47 -5.08 -0.47
CA LYS A 172 0.19 -4.80 0.18
C LYS A 172 -0.43 -6.09 0.72
N ASN A 173 -1.48 -5.97 1.52
CA ASN A 173 -2.07 -7.09 2.25
C ASN A 173 -1.09 -7.71 3.24
N LEU A 174 -0.30 -6.88 3.91
CA LEU A 174 0.74 -7.32 4.85
C LEU A 174 0.16 -7.50 6.25
N SER A 175 0.89 -8.25 7.08
CA SER A 175 0.68 -8.29 8.52
C SER A 175 0.85 -6.91 9.13
N LEU A 176 0.03 -6.59 10.13
CA LEU A 176 0.12 -5.32 10.86
C LEU A 176 1.43 -5.21 11.69
N GLU A 177 2.03 -6.35 12.03
CA GLU A 177 3.30 -6.41 12.73
C GLU A 177 4.44 -6.54 11.72
N LEU A 178 5.31 -5.53 11.70
CA LEU A 178 6.50 -5.51 10.84
C LEU A 178 7.73 -6.01 11.59
N PRO A 179 8.70 -6.61 10.88
CA PRO A 179 9.99 -6.96 11.48
C PRO A 179 10.68 -5.75 12.10
N GLU A 180 11.43 -5.98 13.18
CA GLU A 180 12.23 -4.94 13.83
C GLU A 180 13.20 -4.27 12.84
N GLY A 181 13.27 -2.96 12.87
CA GLY A 181 14.13 -2.15 12.01
C GLY A 181 13.56 -1.81 10.64
N ILE A 182 12.39 -2.32 10.27
CA ILE A 182 11.73 -1.93 9.01
C ILE A 182 10.90 -0.66 9.24
N ALA A 183 11.37 0.45 8.70
CA ALA A 183 10.76 1.77 8.77
C ALA A 183 11.12 2.60 7.53
N ILE A 184 10.43 3.72 7.32
CA ILE A 184 10.77 4.67 6.25
C ILE A 184 12.23 5.10 6.38
N GLY A 185 12.98 5.03 5.28
CA GLY A 185 14.41 5.33 5.20
C GLY A 185 15.33 4.15 5.48
N THR A 186 14.81 2.96 5.84
CA THR A 186 15.64 1.75 6.03
C THR A 186 16.14 1.25 4.67
N GLU A 187 17.46 1.07 4.55
CA GLU A 187 18.06 0.36 3.43
C GLU A 187 17.75 -1.14 3.54
N VAL A 188 17.32 -1.74 2.47
CA VAL A 188 17.00 -3.17 2.37
C VAL A 188 17.78 -3.81 1.22
N LYS A 189 18.16 -5.08 1.41
CA LYS A 189 18.87 -5.87 0.42
C LYS A 189 17.92 -6.78 -0.37
N ALA A 190 18.33 -7.13 -1.56
CA ALA A 190 17.68 -8.13 -2.39
C ALA A 190 17.43 -9.41 -1.58
N GLY A 191 16.19 -9.91 -1.54
CA GLY A 191 15.80 -11.07 -0.77
C GLY A 191 15.72 -10.88 0.75
N GLN A 192 15.97 -9.68 1.29
CA GLN A 192 15.79 -9.40 2.73
C GLN A 192 14.31 -9.40 3.08
N THR A 193 13.94 -10.10 4.16
CA THR A 193 12.57 -10.06 4.70
C THR A 193 12.23 -8.67 5.20
N ILE A 194 11.12 -8.11 4.68
CA ILE A 194 10.62 -6.77 5.01
C ILE A 194 9.25 -6.80 5.69
N ALA A 195 8.49 -7.89 5.52
CA ALA A 195 7.17 -8.06 6.11
C ALA A 195 6.78 -9.55 6.14
N ALA A 196 5.56 -9.82 6.55
CA ALA A 196 4.86 -11.09 6.36
C ALA A 196 3.52 -10.84 5.65
N VAL A 197 3.01 -11.85 4.95
CA VAL A 197 1.67 -11.85 4.36
C VAL A 197 0.63 -11.73 5.47
N GLY A 198 -0.38 -10.90 5.28
CA GLY A 198 -1.48 -10.67 6.21
C GLY A 198 -2.84 -11.01 5.61
N ASP A 199 -3.88 -10.50 6.26
CA ASP A 199 -5.30 -10.58 5.89
C ASP A 199 -5.99 -9.21 5.99
N SER A 200 -5.19 -8.16 5.78
CA SER A 200 -5.61 -6.77 6.05
C SER A 200 -6.27 -6.09 4.84
N CYS A 201 -6.24 -6.69 3.63
CA CYS A 201 -6.79 -6.13 2.41
C CYS A 201 -8.31 -6.33 2.33
N LEU A 202 -9.10 -5.28 2.58
CA LEU A 202 -10.55 -5.35 2.60
C LEU A 202 -11.16 -5.55 1.20
N VAL A 203 -10.53 -5.03 0.14
CA VAL A 203 -11.06 -5.16 -1.23
C VAL A 203 -10.80 -6.52 -1.86
N GLU A 204 -10.02 -7.37 -1.20
CA GLU A 204 -9.65 -8.73 -1.63
C GLU A 204 -9.92 -9.79 -0.55
N LEU A 205 -10.74 -9.45 0.46
CA LEU A 205 -11.02 -10.31 1.63
C LEU A 205 -11.65 -11.66 1.27
N ALA A 206 -12.35 -11.77 0.14
CA ALA A 206 -12.95 -13.02 -0.34
C ALA A 206 -12.02 -13.83 -1.26
N GLU A 207 -10.84 -13.28 -1.58
CA GLU A 207 -9.79 -13.97 -2.34
C GLU A 207 -9.05 -14.97 -1.43
N ALA A 208 -8.24 -15.85 -2.01
CA ALA A 208 -7.34 -16.72 -1.23
C ALA A 208 -6.26 -15.88 -0.51
N ASP A 209 -5.64 -16.42 0.54
CA ASP A 209 -4.52 -15.79 1.22
C ASP A 209 -3.39 -15.48 0.22
N HIS A 210 -2.92 -14.23 0.19
CA HIS A 210 -2.00 -13.77 -0.84
C HIS A 210 -1.21 -12.54 -0.43
N LEU A 211 -0.11 -12.32 -1.14
CA LEU A 211 0.55 -11.03 -1.25
C LEU A 211 0.03 -10.31 -2.51
N HIS A 212 -0.49 -9.09 -2.36
CA HIS A 212 -0.73 -8.17 -3.48
C HIS A 212 0.55 -7.38 -3.76
N PHE A 213 1.12 -7.56 -4.95
CA PHE A 213 2.41 -6.97 -5.33
C PHE A 213 2.28 -6.11 -6.59
N GLU A 214 2.68 -4.83 -6.48
CA GLU A 214 2.69 -3.90 -7.60
C GLU A 214 4.09 -3.38 -7.88
N LEU A 215 4.33 -2.99 -9.12
CA LEU A 215 5.55 -2.35 -9.58
C LEU A 215 5.21 -1.08 -10.34
N THR A 216 5.92 0.01 -10.03
CA THR A 216 5.81 1.25 -10.79
C THR A 216 7.18 1.71 -11.29
N LYS A 217 7.20 2.32 -12.48
CA LYS A 217 8.39 2.98 -13.05
C LYS A 217 8.00 4.40 -13.43
N GLN A 218 8.68 5.38 -12.81
CA GLN A 218 8.36 6.80 -13.00
C GLN A 218 6.88 7.12 -12.77
N GLY A 219 6.27 6.44 -11.80
CA GLY A 219 4.86 6.59 -11.41
C GLY A 219 3.84 5.85 -12.29
N ALA A 220 4.26 5.17 -13.35
CA ALA A 220 3.38 4.34 -14.16
C ALA A 220 3.45 2.86 -13.72
N HIS A 221 2.30 2.19 -13.58
CA HIS A 221 2.24 0.77 -13.26
C HIS A 221 2.85 -0.07 -14.37
N LEU A 222 3.61 -1.08 -13.98
CA LEU A 222 4.20 -2.11 -14.84
C LEU A 222 3.63 -3.47 -14.44
N ASP A 223 3.58 -4.39 -15.40
CA ASP A 223 3.39 -5.81 -15.11
C ASP A 223 4.60 -6.35 -14.32
N PRO A 224 4.42 -6.71 -13.02
CA PRO A 224 5.53 -7.14 -12.18
C PRO A 224 6.17 -8.43 -12.67
N MET A 225 5.36 -9.38 -13.19
CA MET A 225 5.88 -10.68 -13.62
C MET A 225 6.68 -10.55 -14.92
N ASN A 226 6.24 -9.74 -15.87
CA ASN A 226 7.02 -9.45 -17.08
C ASN A 226 8.35 -8.81 -16.71
N TYR A 227 8.36 -7.87 -15.75
CA TYR A 227 9.59 -7.22 -15.31
C TYR A 227 10.55 -8.19 -14.61
N LEU A 228 10.05 -9.05 -13.73
CA LEU A 228 10.86 -9.99 -12.94
C LEU A 228 11.35 -11.20 -13.78
N ASN A 229 10.51 -11.76 -14.65
CA ASN A 229 10.89 -12.94 -15.47
C ASN A 229 12.10 -12.70 -16.37
N GLU A 230 12.37 -11.45 -16.74
CA GLU A 230 13.57 -11.07 -17.49
C GLU A 230 14.83 -10.99 -16.63
N ARG A 231 14.72 -10.96 -15.30
CA ARG A 231 15.78 -10.59 -14.34
C ARG A 231 16.05 -11.63 -13.26
N VAL A 232 15.04 -12.38 -12.83
CA VAL A 232 15.19 -13.51 -11.88
C VAL A 232 15.89 -14.66 -12.62
N LYS A 233 16.99 -15.14 -12.06
CA LYS A 233 17.78 -16.25 -12.59
C LYS A 233 17.39 -17.58 -12.00
#